data_48e201d696e32641e8356309b1c2cb0c
#
_entry.id   48e201d696e32641e8356309b1c2cb0c
#
_cell.length_a   1.000
_cell.length_b   1.000
_cell.length_c   1.000
_cell.angle_alpha   90.00
_cell.angle_beta   90.00
_cell.angle_gamma   90.00
#
_symmetry.space_group_name_H-M   'P 1'
#
loop_
_entity.id
_entity.type
_entity.pdbx_description
1 polymer ?
#
loop_
_entity_poly.entity_id
_entity_poly.type
_entity_poly.pdbx_seq_one_letter_code
_entity_poly.pdbx_strand_id
1 'polypeptide(L)'
;MRNYGISYDTGITADGDCTRKHFDDAVVRRELQIIATDLHATAVRVTGDDPQRLARAGQHALAAGPELWFSPVPVNLQPGALPGYFARCAREAERLRRAAPDRPAPRS
;
A
#
# COMPACT_ATOMS: atom_id res chain seq x y z
N MET A 1 25.33 0.67 -1.77
CA MET A 1 24.04 1.21 -2.17
C MET A 1 23.18 1.45 -0.91
N ARG A 2 22.61 2.62 -0.78
CA ARG A 2 21.77 2.94 0.38
C ARG A 2 20.35 2.45 0.17
N ASN A 3 19.79 1.89 1.23
CA ASN A 3 18.37 1.61 1.27
C ASN A 3 17.61 2.93 1.53
N TYR A 4 16.65 3.23 0.69
CA TYR A 4 15.88 4.45 0.77
C TYR A 4 14.40 4.13 0.69
N GLY A 5 13.70 4.30 1.82
CA GLY A 5 12.28 3.99 1.91
C GLY A 5 11.43 5.24 1.93
N ILE A 6 10.28 5.17 1.26
CA ILE A 6 9.30 6.26 1.22
C ILE A 6 7.94 5.69 1.62
N SER A 7 7.22 6.44 2.47
CA SER A 7 5.84 6.11 2.81
C SER A 7 4.89 6.77 1.81
N TYR A 8 3.92 6.02 1.35
CA TYR A 8 2.91 6.47 0.40
C TYR A 8 1.51 6.31 1.02
N ASP A 9 0.82 7.42 1.21
CA ASP A 9 -0.52 7.46 1.82
C ASP A 9 -1.58 7.17 0.76
N THR A 10 -2.42 6.16 1.01
CA THR A 10 -3.57 5.84 0.15
C THR A 10 -4.87 6.41 0.69
N GLY A 11 -4.85 6.97 1.90
CA GLY A 11 -5.99 7.59 2.55
C GLY A 11 -6.30 6.96 3.89
N ILE A 12 -6.41 7.81 4.90
CA ILE A 12 -6.82 7.42 6.25
C ILE A 12 -8.00 8.30 6.61
N THR A 13 -9.13 7.69 6.95
CA THR A 13 -10.35 8.39 7.32
C THR A 13 -10.45 8.52 8.83
N ALA A 14 -10.53 9.75 9.31
CA ALA A 14 -10.68 10.04 10.74
C ALA A 14 -11.68 11.18 10.90
N ASP A 15 -12.64 11.00 11.80
CA ASP A 15 -13.67 12.01 12.13
C ASP A 15 -14.39 12.55 10.89
N GLY A 16 -14.68 11.66 9.93
CA GLY A 16 -15.40 12.03 8.71
C GLY A 16 -14.53 12.62 7.61
N ASP A 17 -13.26 12.92 7.89
CA ASP A 17 -12.31 13.41 6.88
C ASP A 17 -11.34 12.34 6.47
N CYS A 18 -10.96 12.35 5.19
CA CYS A 18 -9.98 11.42 4.65
C CYS A 18 -8.74 12.21 4.21
N THR A 19 -7.56 11.72 4.57
CA THR A 19 -6.30 12.35 4.17
C THR A 19 -6.12 12.36 2.66
N ARG A 20 -6.78 11.44 1.96
CA ARG A 20 -6.78 11.38 0.50
C ARG A 20 -8.18 11.02 0.03
N LYS A 21 -9.00 12.04 -0.27
CA LYS A 21 -10.40 11.85 -0.65
C LYS A 21 -10.55 11.15 -1.99
N HIS A 22 -9.71 11.51 -2.95
CA HIS A 22 -9.76 10.96 -4.30
C HIS A 22 -8.60 10.00 -4.52
N PHE A 23 -8.93 8.80 -4.97
CA PHE A 23 -7.94 7.78 -5.29
C PHE A 23 -8.09 7.46 -6.77
N ASP A 24 -7.23 8.06 -7.60
CA ASP A 24 -7.21 7.83 -9.04
C ASP A 24 -6.08 6.84 -9.34
N ASP A 25 -6.44 5.69 -9.89
CA ASP A 25 -5.49 4.61 -10.14
C ASP A 25 -4.33 5.03 -11.05
N ALA A 26 -4.62 5.82 -12.09
CA ALA A 26 -3.59 6.28 -13.02
C ALA A 26 -2.62 7.25 -12.35
N VAL A 27 -3.12 8.13 -11.48
CA VAL A 27 -2.28 9.05 -10.72
C VAL A 27 -1.41 8.29 -9.73
N VAL A 28 -1.98 7.34 -9.02
CA VAL A 28 -1.25 6.50 -8.07
C VAL A 28 -0.12 5.75 -8.77
N ARG A 29 -0.40 5.16 -9.92
CA ARG A 29 0.61 4.46 -10.72
C ARG A 29 1.75 5.39 -11.10
N ARG A 30 1.41 6.60 -11.57
CA ARG A 30 2.43 7.59 -11.95
C ARG A 30 3.28 8.01 -10.76
N GLU A 31 2.64 8.30 -9.64
CA GLU A 31 3.35 8.73 -8.45
C GLU A 31 4.32 7.66 -7.95
N LEU A 32 3.91 6.40 -7.96
CA LEU A 32 4.78 5.30 -7.54
C LEU A 32 5.92 5.06 -8.53
N GLN A 33 5.69 5.29 -9.83
CA GLN A 33 6.76 5.24 -10.82
C GLN A 33 7.79 6.34 -10.58
N ILE A 34 7.34 7.56 -10.26
CA ILE A 34 8.23 8.66 -9.94
C ILE A 34 9.06 8.35 -8.69
N ILE A 35 8.43 7.79 -7.66
CA ILE A 35 9.12 7.40 -6.43
C ILE A 35 10.22 6.39 -6.74
N ALA A 36 9.92 5.40 -7.57
CA ALA A 36 10.89 4.36 -7.92
C ALA A 36 12.01 4.86 -8.82
N THR A 37 11.67 5.64 -9.86
CA THR A 37 12.66 6.03 -10.89
C THR A 37 13.35 7.34 -10.56
N ASP A 38 12.59 8.39 -10.24
CA ASP A 38 13.16 9.72 -10.04
C ASP A 38 13.76 9.89 -8.66
N LEU A 39 13.13 9.31 -7.64
CA LEU A 39 13.60 9.40 -6.25
C LEU A 39 14.46 8.20 -5.85
N HIS A 40 14.58 7.20 -6.72
CA HIS A 40 15.40 6.00 -6.49
C HIS A 40 15.06 5.26 -5.19
N ALA A 41 13.79 5.20 -4.84
CA ALA A 41 13.37 4.50 -3.64
C ALA A 41 13.61 2.99 -3.78
N THR A 42 14.18 2.37 -2.75
CA THR A 42 14.40 0.93 -2.71
C THR A 42 13.27 0.20 -2.01
N ALA A 43 12.48 0.91 -1.22
CA ALA A 43 11.31 0.37 -0.53
C ALA A 43 10.20 1.40 -0.50
N VAL A 44 8.97 0.96 -0.62
CA VAL A 44 7.77 1.81 -0.49
C VAL A 44 6.86 1.18 0.55
N ARG A 45 6.48 1.96 1.53
CA ARG A 45 5.46 1.57 2.50
C ARG A 45 4.14 2.19 2.07
N VAL A 46 3.19 1.35 1.64
CA VAL A 46 1.83 1.83 1.35
C VAL A 46 1.03 1.76 2.64
N THR A 47 0.39 2.85 3.00
CA THR A 47 -0.36 2.98 4.24
C THR A 47 -1.73 3.54 3.96
N GLY A 48 -2.72 3.15 4.75
CA GLY A 48 -4.10 3.58 4.61
C GLY A 48 -5.06 2.64 5.31
N ASP A 49 -6.33 2.99 5.33
CA ASP A 49 -7.35 2.21 6.01
C ASP A 49 -8.20 1.35 5.08
N ASP A 50 -8.17 1.60 3.77
CA ASP A 50 -8.97 0.86 2.80
C ASP A 50 -8.13 -0.26 2.17
N PRO A 51 -8.47 -1.54 2.41
CA PRO A 51 -7.71 -2.66 1.85
C PRO A 51 -7.60 -2.65 0.32
N GLN A 52 -8.64 -2.17 -0.38
CA GLN A 52 -8.61 -2.11 -1.85
C GLN A 52 -7.63 -1.05 -2.36
N ARG A 53 -7.63 0.13 -1.73
CA ARG A 53 -6.67 1.17 -2.10
C ARG A 53 -5.24 0.73 -1.82
N LEU A 54 -5.02 0.06 -0.69
CA LEU A 54 -3.71 -0.51 -0.34
C LEU A 54 -3.27 -1.52 -1.39
N ALA A 55 -4.18 -2.42 -1.81
CA ALA A 55 -3.87 -3.42 -2.81
C ALA A 55 -3.50 -2.80 -4.16
N ARG A 56 -4.25 -1.78 -4.59
CA ARG A 56 -3.97 -1.08 -5.85
C ARG A 56 -2.61 -0.39 -5.82
N ALA A 57 -2.35 0.36 -4.77
CA ALA A 57 -1.06 1.03 -4.60
C ALA A 57 0.07 0.00 -4.50
N GLY A 58 -0.14 -1.09 -3.76
CA GLY A 58 0.83 -2.17 -3.64
C GLY A 58 1.17 -2.80 -4.99
N GLN A 59 0.16 -3.02 -5.83
CA GLN A 59 0.35 -3.56 -7.17
C GLN A 59 1.25 -2.65 -8.01
N HIS A 60 0.99 -1.35 -7.98
CA HIS A 60 1.80 -0.38 -8.73
C HIS A 60 3.21 -0.27 -8.18
N ALA A 61 3.37 -0.35 -6.85
CA ALA A 61 4.70 -0.33 -6.23
C ALA A 61 5.53 -1.54 -6.67
N LEU A 62 4.94 -2.73 -6.63
CA LEU A 62 5.63 -3.95 -7.07
C LEU A 62 6.03 -3.87 -8.54
N ALA A 63 5.13 -3.37 -9.40
CA ALA A 63 5.41 -3.22 -10.82
C ALA A 63 6.53 -2.22 -11.09
N ALA A 64 6.66 -1.20 -10.25
CA ALA A 64 7.69 -0.16 -10.40
C ALA A 64 9.07 -0.59 -9.92
N GLY A 65 9.17 -1.61 -9.06
CA GLY A 65 10.44 -2.20 -8.67
C GLY A 65 10.81 -2.23 -7.20
N PRO A 66 10.40 -1.27 -6.36
CA PRO A 66 10.79 -1.26 -4.95
C PRO A 66 10.24 -2.44 -4.16
N GLU A 67 10.88 -2.71 -3.02
CA GLU A 67 10.33 -3.62 -2.03
C GLU A 67 9.06 -3.01 -1.44
N LEU A 68 8.02 -3.83 -1.29
CA LEU A 68 6.73 -3.36 -0.79
C LEU A 68 6.56 -3.66 0.68
N TRP A 69 6.20 -2.63 1.45
CA TRP A 69 5.71 -2.75 2.81
C TRP A 69 4.24 -2.41 2.83
N PHE A 70 3.43 -3.37 3.25
CA PHE A 70 1.98 -3.27 3.26
C PHE A 70 1.53 -2.93 4.67
N SER A 71 1.11 -1.68 4.91
CA SER A 71 0.83 -1.16 6.27
C SER A 71 -0.61 -0.70 6.40
N PRO A 72 -1.56 -1.61 6.65
CA PRO A 72 -2.94 -1.21 6.91
C PRO A 72 -3.06 -0.50 8.27
N VAL A 73 -3.89 0.54 8.30
CA VAL A 73 -4.16 1.32 9.51
C VAL A 73 -5.65 1.23 9.80
N PRO A 74 -6.07 0.36 10.72
CA PRO A 74 -7.49 0.26 11.06
C PRO A 74 -7.92 1.47 11.89
N VAL A 75 -8.84 2.27 11.34
CA VAL A 75 -9.41 3.42 12.05
C VAL A 75 -10.93 3.27 12.13
N ASN A 76 -11.51 3.78 13.19
CA ASN A 76 -12.97 3.79 13.39
C ASN A 76 -13.61 2.39 13.35
N LEU A 77 -12.84 1.35 13.68
CA LEU A 77 -13.35 -0.02 13.73
C LEU A 77 -13.64 -0.44 15.15
N GLN A 78 -14.76 -1.14 15.32
CA GLN A 78 -15.05 -1.81 16.57
C GLN A 78 -14.05 -2.96 16.78
N PRO A 79 -13.66 -3.26 18.04
CA PRO A 79 -12.70 -4.33 18.29
C PRO A 79 -13.09 -5.67 17.67
N GLY A 80 -14.38 -5.99 17.62
CA GLY A 80 -14.84 -7.24 17.01
C GLY A 80 -14.68 -7.28 15.49
N ALA A 81 -14.51 -6.15 14.83
CA ALA A 81 -14.30 -6.08 13.38
C ALA A 81 -12.82 -6.20 12.98
N LEU A 82 -11.89 -6.06 13.92
CA LEU A 82 -10.45 -6.08 13.60
C LEU A 82 -9.97 -7.38 12.98
N PRO A 83 -10.36 -8.58 13.50
CA PRO A 83 -9.91 -9.81 12.87
C PRO A 83 -10.31 -9.93 11.40
N GLY A 84 -11.55 -9.56 11.08
CA GLY A 84 -12.03 -9.57 9.68
C GLY A 84 -11.30 -8.58 8.81
N TYR A 85 -11.02 -7.40 9.33
CA TYR A 85 -10.24 -6.38 8.62
C TYR A 85 -8.84 -6.88 8.29
N PHE A 86 -8.13 -7.42 9.28
CA PHE A 86 -6.78 -7.92 9.04
C PHE A 86 -6.77 -9.15 8.14
N ALA A 87 -7.81 -9.97 8.20
CA ALA A 87 -7.95 -11.11 7.29
C ALA A 87 -8.10 -10.64 5.83
N ARG A 88 -8.86 -9.57 5.59
CA ARG A 88 -8.97 -8.98 4.25
C ARG A 88 -7.62 -8.45 3.77
N CYS A 89 -6.92 -7.74 4.63
CA CYS A 89 -5.59 -7.21 4.30
C CYS A 89 -4.61 -8.33 3.97
N ALA A 90 -4.63 -9.41 4.74
CA ALA A 90 -3.78 -10.57 4.50
C ALA A 90 -4.09 -11.23 3.16
N ARG A 91 -5.37 -11.33 2.79
CA ARG A 91 -5.76 -11.87 1.48
C ARG A 91 -5.26 -10.99 0.33
N GLU A 92 -5.35 -9.68 0.49
CA GLU A 92 -4.85 -8.76 -0.54
C GLU A 92 -3.33 -8.85 -0.67
N ALA A 93 -2.61 -8.91 0.43
CA ALA A 93 -1.15 -9.08 0.40
C ALA A 93 -0.75 -10.41 -0.27
N GLU A 94 -1.48 -11.49 0.02
CA GLU A 94 -1.22 -12.79 -0.60
C GLU A 94 -1.52 -12.76 -2.09
N ARG A 95 -2.56 -12.05 -2.50
CA ARG A 95 -2.87 -11.88 -3.92
C ARG A 95 -1.74 -11.15 -4.64
N LEU A 96 -1.19 -10.11 -4.02
CA LEU A 96 -0.04 -9.38 -4.56
C LEU A 96 1.17 -10.29 -4.70
N ARG A 97 1.44 -11.11 -3.69
CA ARG A 97 2.55 -12.06 -3.72
C ARG A 97 2.42 -13.04 -4.89
N ARG A 98 1.22 -13.55 -5.11
CA ARG A 98 0.95 -14.50 -6.20
C ARG A 98 1.06 -13.85 -7.58
N ALA A 99 0.66 -12.58 -7.68
CA ALA A 99 0.70 -11.87 -8.95
C ALA A 99 2.12 -11.50 -9.37
N ALA A 100 3.06 -11.45 -8.42
CA ALA A 100 4.46 -11.07 -8.70
C ALA A 100 5.42 -12.04 -7.98
N PRO A 101 5.47 -13.32 -8.43
CA PRO A 101 6.25 -14.34 -7.73
C PRO A 101 7.77 -14.10 -7.78
N ASP A 102 8.24 -13.36 -8.78
CA ASP A 102 9.66 -13.05 -8.93
C ASP A 102 10.10 -11.84 -8.11
N ARG A 103 9.18 -11.24 -7.38
CA ARG A 103 9.48 -10.09 -6.52
C ARG A 103 9.50 -10.52 -5.06
N PRO A 104 10.21 -9.79 -4.20
CA PRO A 104 10.12 -10.06 -2.76
C PRO A 104 8.68 -9.97 -2.28
N ALA A 105 8.29 -10.88 -1.38
CA ALA A 105 6.95 -10.85 -0.83
C ALA A 105 6.68 -9.53 -0.08
N PRO A 106 5.44 -9.02 -0.12
CA PRO A 106 5.10 -7.83 0.66
C PRO A 106 5.41 -8.03 2.15
N ARG A 107 5.99 -7.03 2.77
CA ARG A 107 6.29 -7.02 4.21
C ARG A 107 5.25 -6.23 4.98
N SER A 108 5.13 -6.50 6.23
CA SER A 108 4.21 -5.77 7.10
C SER A 108 4.92 -5.10 8.26
#